data_133817b72138bb0e58bdb8af4c01c3c4
#
_entry.id   133817b72138bb0e58bdb8af4c01c3c4
#
_cell.length_a   1.000
_cell.length_b   1.000
_cell.length_c   1.000
_cell.angle_alpha   90.00
_cell.angle_beta   90.00
_cell.angle_gamma   90.00
#
_symmetry.space_group_name_H-M   'P 1'
#
loop_
_entity.id
_entity.type
_entity.pdbx_description
1 polymer ?
#
loop_
_entity_poly.entity_id
_entity_poly.type
_entity_poly.pdbx_seq_one_letter_code
_entity_poly.pdbx_strand_id
1 'polypeptide(L)' 'DEENHTYVTLPMSKKELASYLGTTPETISRKFSSLEDKGLIKQHTHKYIEIFNLDELLFASS' A
#
# COMPACT_ATOMS: atom_id res chain seq x y z
N ASP A 1 16.48 3.30 9.59
CA ASP A 1 16.54 2.96 9.11
C ASP A 1 16.49 1.98 9.13
N GLU A 2 15.80 1.79 9.20
CA GLU A 2 15.83 0.70 9.28
C GLU A 2 15.87 0.05 8.07
N GLU A 3 16.58 -0.97 7.89
CA GLU A 3 16.87 -1.56 6.66
C GLU A 3 15.68 -2.11 5.98
N ASN A 4 14.67 -2.51 6.71
CA ASN A 4 13.50 -3.13 6.10
C ASN A 4 12.40 -2.14 5.75
N HIS A 5 12.62 -0.88 6.06
CA HIS A 5 11.61 0.14 5.77
C HIS A 5 11.82 0.71 4.38
N THR A 6 10.80 0.69 3.58
CA THR A 6 10.84 1.22 2.23
C THR A 6 9.75 2.26 2.08
N TYR A 7 10.09 3.39 1.49
CA TYR A 7 9.12 4.45 1.27
C TYR A 7 8.80 4.50 -0.20
N VAL A 8 7.51 4.51 -0.51
CA VAL A 8 7.04 4.48 -1.89
C VAL A 8 6.08 5.63 -2.12
N THR A 9 6.28 6.34 -3.22
CA THR A 9 5.33 7.34 -3.67
C THR A 9 4.58 6.75 -4.84
N LEU A 10 3.27 6.64 -4.70
CA LEU A 10 2.45 6.08 -5.77
C LEU A 10 2.41 7.05 -6.95
N PRO A 11 2.54 6.55 -8.17
CA PRO A 11 2.55 7.42 -9.35
C PRO A 11 1.18 7.98 -9.69
N MET A 12 0.14 7.46 -9.07
CA MET A 12 -1.23 7.88 -9.38
C MET A 12 -2.07 7.77 -8.12
N SER A 13 -3.22 8.43 -8.13
CA SER A 13 -4.13 8.37 -7.00
C SER A 13 -4.76 6.98 -6.92
N LYS A 14 -5.37 6.68 -5.77
CA LYS A 14 -6.04 5.39 -5.62
C LYS A 14 -7.18 5.24 -6.62
N LYS A 15 -7.84 6.35 -6.94
CA LYS A 15 -8.92 6.32 -7.93
C LYS A 15 -8.38 5.93 -9.29
N GLU A 16 -7.27 6.52 -9.69
CA GLU A 16 -6.66 6.18 -10.97
C GLU A 16 -6.12 4.76 -10.96
N LEU A 17 -5.53 4.37 -9.84
CA LEU A 17 -5.01 3.02 -9.71
C LEU A 17 -6.12 1.99 -9.83
N ALA A 18 -7.26 2.26 -9.20
CA ALA A 18 -8.40 1.36 -9.29
C ALA A 18 -8.88 1.21 -10.72
N SER A 19 -8.95 2.32 -11.44
CA SER A 19 -9.35 2.28 -12.84
C SER A 19 -8.37 1.47 -13.67
N TYR A 20 -7.10 1.66 -13.41
CA TYR A 20 -6.05 0.94 -14.13
C TYR A 20 -6.14 -0.56 -13.90
N LEU A 21 -6.45 -0.96 -12.67
CA LEU A 21 -6.51 -2.37 -12.29
C LEU A 21 -7.88 -2.98 -12.55
N GLY A 22 -8.85 -2.18 -12.95
CA GLY A 22 -10.19 -2.70 -13.19
C GLY A 22 -10.99 -2.97 -11.93
N THR A 23 -10.74 -2.20 -10.88
CA THR A 23 -11.45 -2.36 -9.62
C THR A 23 -11.97 -0.98 -9.19
N THR A 24 -12.42 -0.86 -7.94
CA THR A 24 -12.97 0.38 -7.44
C THR A 24 -12.01 1.00 -6.43
N PRO A 25 -12.06 2.33 -6.27
CA PRO A 25 -11.22 2.98 -5.25
C PRO A 25 -11.51 2.47 -3.85
N GLU A 26 -12.76 2.10 -3.61
CA GLU A 26 -13.13 1.57 -2.30
C GLU A 26 -12.41 0.26 -2.02
N THR A 27 -12.33 -0.61 -3.02
CA THR A 27 -11.61 -1.87 -2.87
C THR A 27 -10.12 -1.63 -2.60
N ILE A 28 -9.53 -0.68 -3.32
CA ILE A 28 -8.13 -0.33 -3.11
C ILE A 28 -7.93 0.17 -1.68
N SER A 29 -8.80 1.05 -1.23
CA SER A 29 -8.70 1.59 0.14
C SER A 29 -8.82 0.49 1.18
N ARG A 30 -9.70 -0.46 0.97
CA ARG A 30 -9.87 -1.55 1.91
C ARG A 30 -8.62 -2.41 2.01
N LYS A 31 -7.99 -2.69 0.87
CA LYS A 31 -6.79 -3.49 0.87
C LYS A 31 -5.66 -2.77 1.58
N PHE A 32 -5.52 -1.48 1.35
CA PHE A 32 -4.48 -0.71 2.02
C PHE A 32 -4.74 -0.66 3.52
N SER A 33 -5.99 -0.45 3.92
CA SER A 33 -6.33 -0.44 5.34
C SER A 33 -6.05 -1.78 6.00
N SER A 34 -6.35 -2.85 5.30
CA SER A 34 -6.09 -4.20 5.82
C SER A 34 -4.60 -4.41 6.05
N LEU A 35 -3.78 -3.99 5.09
CA LEU A 35 -2.34 -4.12 5.22
C LEU A 35 -1.82 -3.25 6.36
N GLU A 36 -2.41 -2.08 6.53
CA GLU A 36 -2.02 -1.19 7.62
C GLU A 36 -2.38 -1.80 8.97
N ASP A 37 -3.56 -2.43 9.06
CA ASP A 37 -3.99 -3.10 10.28
C ASP A 37 -3.05 -4.23 10.65
N LYS A 38 -2.49 -4.89 9.65
CA LYS A 38 -1.55 -5.98 9.89
C LYS A 38 -0.16 -5.47 10.25
N GLY A 39 0.04 -4.17 10.22
CA GLY A 39 1.33 -3.60 10.55
C GLY A 39 2.36 -3.74 9.45
N LEU A 40 1.93 -3.96 8.23
CA LEU A 40 2.84 -4.14 7.11
C LEU A 40 3.17 -2.84 6.41
N ILE A 41 2.25 -1.87 6.45
CA ILE A 41 2.47 -0.59 5.83
C ILE A 41 1.89 0.51 6.71
N LYS A 42 2.26 1.75 6.39
CA LYS A 42 1.64 2.91 7.00
C LYS A 42 1.43 3.96 5.92
N GLN A 43 0.20 4.43 5.80
CA GLN A 43 -0.14 5.45 4.80
C GLN A 43 0.06 6.83 5.42
N HIS A 44 1.09 7.54 4.97
CA HIS A 44 1.36 8.89 5.45
C HIS A 44 0.50 9.92 4.74
N THR A 45 0.30 9.72 3.42
CA THR A 45 -0.61 10.55 2.64
C THR A 45 -1.29 9.64 1.64
N HIS A 46 -2.10 10.24 0.77
CA HIS A 46 -2.79 9.46 -0.27
C HIS A 46 -1.82 8.67 -1.13
N LYS A 47 -0.61 9.16 -1.32
CA LYS A 47 0.32 8.53 -2.23
C LYS A 47 1.62 8.11 -1.58
N TYR A 48 1.91 8.59 -0.38
CA TYR A 48 3.20 8.32 0.25
C TYR A 48 3.01 7.24 1.30
N ILE A 49 3.63 6.10 1.07
CA ILE A 49 3.39 4.91 1.88
C ILE A 49 4.71 4.37 2.38
N GLU A 50 4.76 4.04 3.65
CA GLU A 50 5.92 3.40 4.25
C GLU A 50 5.63 1.91 4.36
N ILE A 51 6.55 1.10 3.88
CA ILE A 51 6.45 -0.35 3.94
C ILE A 51 7.44 -0.84 4.99
N PHE A 52 6.92 -1.45 6.06
CA PHE A 52 7.76 -1.83 7.19
C PHE A 52 8.61 -3.05 6.89
N ASN A 53 8.08 -4.00 6.13
CA ASN A 53 8.82 -5.20 5.80
C ASN A 53 8.37 -5.66 4.43
N LEU A 54 9.21 -5.42 3.43
CA LEU A 54 8.84 -5.71 2.06
C LEU A 54 8.60 -7.19 1.82
N ASP A 55 9.43 -8.03 2.43
CA ASP A 55 9.28 -9.47 2.25
C ASP A 55 7.95 -9.96 2.80
N GLU A 56 7.57 -9.49 3.97
CA GLU A 56 6.29 -9.87 4.55
C GLU A 56 5.14 -9.35 3.71
N LEU A 57 5.28 -8.15 3.17
CA LEU A 57 4.23 -7.58 2.34
C LEU A 57 4.04 -8.42 1.09
N LEU A 58 5.13 -8.81 0.44
CA LEU A 58 5.04 -9.63 -0.75
C LEU A 58 4.42 -11.00 -0.45
N PHE A 59 4.80 -11.56 0.69
CA PHE A 59 4.26 -12.84 1.09
C PHE A 59 2.76 -12.75 1.35
N ALA A 60 2.33 -11.69 2.01
CA ALA A 60 0.93 -11.51 2.34
C ALA A 60 0.09 -11.23 1.10
N SER A 61 0.71 -10.71 0.05
CA SER A 61 0.00 -10.38 -1.19
C SER A 61 -0.08 -11.54 -2.16
N SER A 62 0.61 -12.60 -1.88
CA SER A 62 0.67 -13.74 -2.80
C SER A 62 -0.63 -14.49 -2.93
#